data_9020f1d8562c983c4b195a17f965599d
#
_entry.id   9020f1d8562c983c4b195a17f965599d
#
_cell.length_a   1.000
_cell.length_b   1.000
_cell.length_c   1.000
_cell.angle_alpha   90.00
_cell.angle_beta   90.00
_cell.angle_gamma   90.00
#
_symmetry.space_group_name_H-M   'P 1'
#
loop_
_entity.id
_entity.type
_entity.pdbx_description
1 polymer ?
#
loop_
_entity_poly.entity_id
_entity_poly.type
_entity_poly.pdbx_seq_one_letter_code
_entity_poly.pdbx_strand_id
1 'polypeptide(L)'
;VLAGFASPQYVLQTNLLGTINALELAREIKARFLFLSTSRVYPIETLKSISFTEKETRFAINSEQNISGVSQFGIAENFPLLSYRSLYGTSKLASEMLIEEYRHAFGIEAIVNRCGVITGPWQMGKVDQGVFVLWVAAHYFNKSLSYIGYEGTGKQGRDLLHINDLLNLVIYQLEHFSELDGDVLNVGGGAENCLSLLETTKIC
;
A
#
# COMPACT_ATOMS: atom_id res chain seq x y z
N VAL A 1 -4.03 -10.79 0.92
CA VAL A 1 -5.46 -10.71 0.59
C VAL A 1 -6.12 -12.07 0.64
N LEU A 2 -5.53 -13.11 0.01
CA LEU A 2 -6.10 -14.47 0.01
C LEU A 2 -6.27 -15.06 1.42
N ALA A 3 -5.34 -14.77 2.35
CA ALA A 3 -5.46 -15.17 3.75
C ALA A 3 -6.76 -14.65 4.41
N GLY A 4 -7.24 -13.46 4.01
CA GLY A 4 -8.49 -12.90 4.52
C GLY A 4 -9.74 -13.68 4.12
N PHE A 5 -9.71 -14.38 2.99
CA PHE A 5 -10.80 -15.29 2.58
C PHE A 5 -10.69 -16.65 3.28
N ALA A 6 -9.46 -17.17 3.42
CA ALA A 6 -9.22 -18.47 4.02
C ALA A 6 -9.36 -18.45 5.56
N SER A 7 -8.93 -17.39 6.23
CA SER A 7 -8.96 -17.25 7.69
C SER A 7 -9.19 -15.80 8.11
N PRO A 8 -10.42 -15.29 8.05
CA PRO A 8 -10.77 -13.91 8.43
C PRO A 8 -10.32 -13.54 9.85
N GLN A 9 -10.57 -14.42 10.79
CA GLN A 9 -10.23 -14.21 12.20
C GLN A 9 -8.71 -14.06 12.40
N TYR A 10 -7.90 -14.85 11.73
CA TYR A 10 -6.44 -14.73 11.78
C TYR A 10 -5.96 -13.35 11.33
N VAL A 11 -6.53 -12.83 10.24
CA VAL A 11 -6.16 -11.49 9.73
C VAL A 11 -6.52 -10.39 10.72
N LEU A 12 -7.71 -10.48 11.33
CA LEU A 12 -8.16 -9.51 12.34
C LEU A 12 -7.33 -9.59 13.62
N GLN A 13 -7.07 -10.78 14.12
CA GLN A 13 -6.25 -10.98 15.32
C GLN A 13 -4.82 -10.49 15.10
N THR A 14 -4.21 -10.83 13.97
CA THR A 14 -2.83 -10.45 13.70
C THR A 14 -2.69 -8.94 13.45
N ASN A 15 -3.53 -8.36 12.59
CA ASN A 15 -3.36 -6.97 12.19
C ASN A 15 -3.98 -6.00 13.20
N LEU A 16 -5.27 -6.20 13.55
CA LEU A 16 -5.98 -5.23 14.40
C LEU A 16 -5.63 -5.42 15.87
N LEU A 17 -5.80 -6.62 16.42
CA LEU A 17 -5.46 -6.88 17.82
C LEU A 17 -3.96 -6.73 18.07
N GLY A 18 -3.11 -7.15 17.12
CA GLY A 18 -1.68 -6.91 17.18
C GLY A 18 -1.32 -5.42 17.24
N THR A 19 -2.02 -4.57 16.48
CA THR A 19 -1.84 -3.11 16.56
C THR A 19 -2.30 -2.56 17.90
N ILE A 20 -3.44 -3.02 18.44
CA ILE A 20 -3.93 -2.61 19.77
C ILE A 20 -2.88 -2.93 20.83
N ASN A 21 -2.35 -4.15 20.86
CA ASN A 21 -1.32 -4.54 21.81
C ASN A 21 -0.05 -3.69 21.70
N ALA A 22 0.36 -3.35 20.47
CA ALA A 22 1.51 -2.49 20.24
C ALA A 22 1.26 -1.03 20.70
N LEU A 23 0.03 -0.52 20.49
CA LEU A 23 -0.38 0.81 20.97
C LEU A 23 -0.43 0.86 22.50
N GLU A 24 -0.95 -0.18 23.17
CA GLU A 24 -0.94 -0.25 24.62
C GLU A 24 0.49 -0.27 25.19
N LEU A 25 1.39 -1.05 24.56
CA LEU A 25 2.79 -1.03 24.93
C LEU A 25 3.39 0.38 24.72
N ALA A 26 3.17 1.01 23.57
CA ALA A 26 3.66 2.36 23.29
C ALA A 26 3.14 3.38 24.33
N ARG A 27 1.86 3.27 24.71
CA ARG A 27 1.25 4.11 25.76
C ARG A 27 1.93 3.91 27.12
N GLU A 28 2.16 2.66 27.54
CA GLU A 28 2.78 2.34 28.81
C GLU A 28 4.22 2.87 28.93
N ILE A 29 5.03 2.68 27.88
CA ILE A 29 6.44 3.09 27.87
C ILE A 29 6.67 4.48 27.28
N LYS A 30 5.62 5.21 26.90
CA LYS A 30 5.65 6.53 26.26
C LYS A 30 6.51 6.54 24.98
N ALA A 31 6.38 5.51 24.17
CA ALA A 31 7.10 5.40 22.91
C ALA A 31 6.34 6.10 21.77
N ARG A 32 7.08 6.56 20.77
CA ARG A 32 6.57 7.00 19.47
C ARG A 32 6.11 5.80 18.66
N PHE A 33 5.12 6.00 17.78
CA PHE A 33 4.49 4.93 17.03
C PHE A 33 4.52 5.19 15.51
N LEU A 34 5.40 4.51 14.79
CA LEU A 34 5.43 4.55 13.33
C LEU A 34 4.73 3.32 12.76
N PHE A 35 3.68 3.54 11.98
CA PHE A 35 2.84 2.47 11.46
C PHE A 35 2.96 2.30 9.95
N LEU A 36 3.43 1.13 9.51
CA LEU A 36 3.41 0.76 8.10
C LEU A 36 2.01 0.24 7.73
N SER A 37 1.20 1.12 7.19
CA SER A 37 -0.09 0.84 6.60
C SER A 37 0.06 0.43 5.13
N THR A 38 -0.97 0.53 4.33
CA THR A 38 -0.99 0.03 2.96
C THR A 38 -1.92 0.85 2.07
N SER A 39 -1.61 0.96 0.79
CA SER A 39 -2.52 1.50 -0.23
C SER A 39 -3.85 0.72 -0.36
N ARG A 40 -3.94 -0.49 0.21
CA ARG A 40 -5.19 -1.29 0.22
C ARG A 40 -6.25 -0.79 1.20
N VAL A 41 -5.99 0.29 1.93
CA VAL A 41 -7.02 1.03 2.68
C VAL A 41 -8.01 1.74 1.75
N TYR A 42 -7.62 2.02 0.52
CA TYR A 42 -8.49 2.64 -0.46
C TYR A 42 -9.55 1.67 -0.99
N PRO A 43 -10.84 2.10 -1.10
CA PRO A 43 -11.95 1.22 -1.46
C PRO A 43 -11.88 0.78 -2.93
N ILE A 44 -12.18 -0.50 -3.16
CA ILE A 44 -12.11 -1.13 -4.48
C ILE A 44 -13.11 -0.51 -5.46
N GLU A 45 -14.33 -0.22 -5.00
CA GLU A 45 -15.39 0.35 -5.84
C GLU A 45 -15.02 1.74 -6.34
N THR A 46 -14.56 2.61 -5.43
CA THR A 46 -14.14 3.97 -5.78
C THR A 46 -12.91 3.96 -6.70
N LEU A 47 -11.96 3.05 -6.47
CA LEU A 47 -10.81 2.88 -7.36
C LEU A 47 -11.22 2.45 -8.77
N LYS A 48 -12.25 1.61 -8.91
CA LYS A 48 -12.76 1.18 -10.22
C LYS A 48 -13.49 2.28 -10.98
N SER A 49 -13.98 3.31 -10.31
CA SER A 49 -14.66 4.45 -10.94
C SER A 49 -13.72 5.56 -11.41
N ILE A 50 -12.40 5.43 -11.16
CA ILE A 50 -11.40 6.35 -11.69
C ILE A 50 -11.40 6.31 -13.21
N SER A 51 -11.52 7.49 -13.86
CA SER A 51 -11.44 7.61 -15.31
C SER A 51 -10.00 7.36 -15.79
N PHE A 52 -9.85 6.47 -16.74
CA PHE A 52 -8.55 6.13 -17.33
C PHE A 52 -8.65 5.91 -18.84
N THR A 53 -7.54 6.05 -19.53
CA THR A 53 -7.38 5.67 -20.94
C THR A 53 -6.49 4.44 -21.03
N GLU A 54 -6.91 3.47 -21.81
CA GLU A 54 -6.07 2.32 -22.12
C GLU A 54 -5.03 2.71 -23.16
N LYS A 55 -3.76 2.62 -22.78
CA LYS A 55 -2.59 2.80 -23.65
C LYS A 55 -2.08 1.45 -24.12
N GLU A 56 -1.06 1.46 -24.97
CA GLU A 56 -0.46 0.23 -25.49
C GLU A 56 0.02 -0.71 -24.37
N THR A 57 0.70 -0.18 -23.36
CA THR A 57 1.36 -0.97 -22.31
C THR A 57 0.76 -0.82 -20.92
N ARG A 58 -0.07 0.21 -20.68
CA ARG A 58 -0.64 0.50 -19.36
C ARG A 58 -2.00 1.20 -19.45
N PHE A 59 -2.73 1.18 -18.34
CA PHE A 59 -3.82 2.11 -18.10
C PHE A 59 -3.23 3.43 -17.55
N ALA A 60 -3.61 4.55 -18.16
CA ALA A 60 -3.19 5.88 -17.74
C ALA A 60 -4.38 6.63 -17.14
N ILE A 61 -4.22 7.16 -15.93
CA ILE A 61 -5.25 7.98 -15.28
C ILE A 61 -5.44 9.26 -16.09
N ASN A 62 -6.68 9.61 -16.41
CA ASN A 62 -7.00 10.84 -17.13
C ASN A 62 -6.79 12.06 -16.22
N SER A 63 -6.49 13.21 -16.81
CA SER A 63 -6.32 14.48 -16.07
C SER A 63 -7.62 14.97 -15.44
N GLU A 64 -8.75 14.74 -16.12
CA GLU A 64 -10.07 15.12 -15.62
C GLU A 64 -10.67 13.99 -14.80
N GLN A 65 -10.95 14.28 -13.52
CA GLN A 65 -11.50 13.35 -12.56
C GLN A 65 -12.64 14.00 -11.75
N ASN A 66 -13.67 13.23 -11.47
CA ASN A 66 -14.77 13.64 -10.61
C ASN A 66 -14.65 13.15 -9.16
N ILE A 67 -13.49 12.56 -8.81
CA ILE A 67 -13.24 11.97 -7.50
C ILE A 67 -12.15 12.79 -6.81
N SER A 68 -12.45 13.26 -5.61
CA SER A 68 -11.47 13.98 -4.77
C SER A 68 -10.22 13.13 -4.55
N GLY A 69 -9.06 13.77 -4.55
CA GLY A 69 -7.78 13.08 -4.31
C GLY A 69 -7.29 12.22 -5.48
N VAL A 70 -7.86 12.36 -6.68
CA VAL A 70 -7.34 11.70 -7.90
C VAL A 70 -6.82 12.74 -8.88
N SER A 71 -5.65 12.46 -9.43
CA SER A 71 -5.04 13.24 -10.50
C SER A 71 -4.33 12.31 -11.50
N GLN A 72 -3.85 12.86 -12.60
CA GLN A 72 -3.02 12.10 -13.55
C GLN A 72 -1.73 11.52 -12.93
N PHE A 73 -1.31 12.04 -11.77
CA PHE A 73 -0.11 11.57 -11.05
C PHE A 73 -0.42 10.47 -10.04
N GLY A 74 -1.69 10.18 -9.76
CA GLY A 74 -2.09 9.13 -8.82
C GLY A 74 -3.17 9.55 -7.83
N ILE A 75 -3.13 8.93 -6.68
CA ILE A 75 -4.12 9.03 -5.59
C ILE A 75 -3.48 9.72 -4.40
N ALA A 76 -4.10 10.79 -3.91
CA ALA A 76 -3.68 11.51 -2.71
C ALA A 76 -4.36 10.95 -1.44
N GLU A 77 -3.89 11.37 -0.27
CA GLU A 77 -4.35 10.90 1.04
C GLU A 77 -5.81 11.25 1.35
N ASN A 78 -6.32 12.33 0.72
CA ASN A 78 -7.71 12.78 0.83
C ASN A 78 -8.70 12.02 -0.10
N PHE A 79 -8.25 10.93 -0.75
CA PHE A 79 -9.13 10.05 -1.52
C PHE A 79 -10.22 9.46 -0.60
N PRO A 80 -11.50 9.38 -1.03
CA PRO A 80 -12.58 8.88 -0.21
C PRO A 80 -12.35 7.46 0.32
N LEU A 81 -12.55 7.28 1.63
CA LEU A 81 -12.36 6.00 2.29
C LEU A 81 -13.67 5.22 2.57
N LEU A 82 -14.82 5.74 2.13
CA LEU A 82 -16.09 5.02 2.23
C LEU A 82 -16.24 4.00 1.11
N SER A 83 -16.82 2.87 1.38
CA SER A 83 -17.09 1.70 0.54
C SER A 83 -16.20 0.50 0.89
N TYR A 84 -16.41 -0.65 0.21
CA TYR A 84 -15.76 -1.90 0.56
C TYR A 84 -14.32 -1.99 0.03
N ARG A 85 -13.52 -2.74 0.77
CA ARG A 85 -12.15 -3.15 0.45
C ARG A 85 -11.91 -4.57 0.93
N SER A 86 -10.72 -5.11 0.78
CA SER A 86 -10.42 -6.42 1.36
C SER A 86 -10.43 -6.36 2.90
N LEU A 87 -10.67 -7.50 3.56
CA LEU A 87 -10.58 -7.59 5.02
C LEU A 87 -9.21 -7.13 5.56
N TYR A 88 -8.14 -7.42 4.82
CA TYR A 88 -6.80 -6.89 5.11
C TYR A 88 -6.78 -5.36 5.10
N GLY A 89 -7.30 -4.74 4.04
CA GLY A 89 -7.38 -3.27 3.96
C GLY A 89 -8.25 -2.67 5.07
N THR A 90 -9.36 -3.34 5.40
CA THR A 90 -10.24 -2.93 6.52
C THR A 90 -9.51 -2.99 7.85
N SER A 91 -8.78 -4.08 8.14
CA SER A 91 -8.03 -4.20 9.39
C SER A 91 -6.95 -3.13 9.52
N LYS A 92 -6.27 -2.78 8.43
CA LYS A 92 -5.25 -1.71 8.42
C LYS A 92 -5.87 -0.33 8.60
N LEU A 93 -6.99 -0.02 7.92
CA LEU A 93 -7.69 1.25 8.11
C LEU A 93 -8.26 1.39 9.54
N ALA A 94 -8.82 0.34 10.10
CA ALA A 94 -9.26 0.35 11.50
C ALA A 94 -8.09 0.59 12.46
N SER A 95 -6.90 0.06 12.16
CA SER A 95 -5.68 0.37 12.91
C SER A 95 -5.30 1.85 12.80
N GLU A 96 -5.40 2.48 11.62
CA GLU A 96 -5.15 3.91 11.45
C GLU A 96 -6.10 4.75 12.32
N MET A 97 -7.39 4.40 12.35
CA MET A 97 -8.38 5.08 13.19
C MET A 97 -8.07 4.93 14.69
N LEU A 98 -7.65 3.75 15.14
CA LEU A 98 -7.23 3.55 16.53
C LEU A 98 -5.96 4.35 16.87
N ILE A 99 -4.99 4.42 15.97
CA ILE A 99 -3.79 5.23 16.17
C ILE A 99 -4.17 6.69 16.41
N GLU A 100 -5.08 7.24 15.60
CA GLU A 100 -5.56 8.61 15.76
C GLU A 100 -6.24 8.82 17.12
N GLU A 101 -7.10 7.89 17.56
CA GLU A 101 -7.72 7.96 18.88
C GLU A 101 -6.67 7.89 20.01
N TYR A 102 -5.66 7.02 19.90
CA TYR A 102 -4.60 6.92 20.90
C TYR A 102 -3.72 8.19 20.96
N ARG A 103 -3.50 8.84 19.82
CA ARG A 103 -2.82 10.15 19.76
C ARG A 103 -3.59 11.20 20.57
N HIS A 104 -4.88 11.32 20.32
CA HIS A 104 -5.73 12.31 21.00
C HIS A 104 -5.97 11.99 22.47
N ALA A 105 -6.27 10.74 22.80
CA ALA A 105 -6.64 10.35 24.15
C ALA A 105 -5.45 10.21 25.10
N PHE A 106 -4.28 9.80 24.58
CA PHE A 106 -3.12 9.45 25.42
C PHE A 106 -1.84 10.23 25.09
N GLY A 107 -1.87 11.10 24.07
CA GLY A 107 -0.72 11.91 23.68
C GLY A 107 0.44 11.12 23.09
N ILE A 108 0.16 9.99 22.43
CA ILE A 108 1.18 9.23 21.70
C ILE A 108 1.49 9.95 20.38
N GLU A 109 2.75 10.28 20.13
CA GLU A 109 3.15 10.75 18.80
C GLU A 109 3.13 9.56 17.81
N ALA A 110 2.49 9.72 16.64
CA ALA A 110 2.41 8.66 15.63
C ALA A 110 2.45 9.17 14.20
N ILE A 111 3.06 8.38 13.31
CA ILE A 111 3.12 8.58 11.86
C ILE A 111 2.56 7.34 11.17
N VAL A 112 1.76 7.53 10.12
CA VAL A 112 1.17 6.44 9.33
C VAL A 112 1.66 6.49 7.89
N ASN A 113 2.31 5.42 7.43
CA ASN A 113 2.78 5.26 6.06
C ASN A 113 1.89 4.27 5.28
N ARG A 114 1.05 4.75 4.37
CA ARG A 114 0.26 3.93 3.43
C ARG A 114 1.14 3.48 2.28
N CYS A 115 1.89 2.40 2.50
CA CYS A 115 2.84 1.91 1.52
C CYS A 115 2.16 1.33 0.27
N GLY A 116 2.71 1.67 -0.90
CA GLY A 116 2.42 1.08 -2.19
C GLY A 116 3.00 -0.33 -2.35
N VAL A 117 3.52 -0.65 -3.52
CA VAL A 117 4.16 -1.95 -3.77
C VAL A 117 5.64 -1.89 -3.41
N ILE A 118 5.97 -2.34 -2.20
CA ILE A 118 7.37 -2.45 -1.76
C ILE A 118 8.01 -3.62 -2.50
N THR A 119 9.20 -3.39 -3.05
CA THR A 119 10.00 -4.40 -3.74
C THR A 119 11.50 -4.18 -3.49
N GLY A 120 12.32 -5.20 -3.77
CA GLY A 120 13.77 -5.09 -3.64
C GLY A 120 14.44 -6.40 -3.29
N PRO A 121 15.76 -6.37 -3.03
CA PRO A 121 16.54 -7.54 -2.66
C PRO A 121 15.93 -8.30 -1.49
N TRP A 122 16.08 -9.63 -1.50
CA TRP A 122 15.59 -10.57 -0.46
C TRP A 122 14.07 -10.71 -0.36
N GLN A 123 13.28 -10.04 -1.22
CA GLN A 123 11.85 -10.30 -1.27
C GLN A 123 11.58 -11.67 -1.90
N MET A 124 10.80 -12.51 -1.21
CA MET A 124 10.34 -13.79 -1.74
C MET A 124 9.00 -13.61 -2.46
N GLY A 125 9.06 -13.62 -3.80
CA GLY A 125 7.88 -13.48 -4.65
C GLY A 125 7.02 -14.74 -4.68
N LYS A 126 5.70 -14.58 -4.57
CA LYS A 126 4.70 -15.63 -4.79
C LYS A 126 3.46 -15.04 -5.48
N VAL A 127 2.56 -15.89 -5.93
CA VAL A 127 1.41 -15.50 -6.79
C VAL A 127 0.56 -14.38 -6.20
N ASP A 128 0.43 -14.29 -4.90
CA ASP A 128 -0.41 -13.29 -4.21
C ASP A 128 0.38 -12.15 -3.56
N GLN A 129 1.72 -12.21 -3.52
CA GLN A 129 2.58 -11.20 -2.93
C GLN A 129 3.95 -11.15 -3.63
N GLY A 130 4.52 -9.93 -3.74
CA GLY A 130 5.84 -9.75 -4.36
C GLY A 130 5.82 -10.06 -5.86
N VAL A 131 4.79 -9.63 -6.57
CA VAL A 131 4.55 -9.96 -7.98
C VAL A 131 5.73 -9.59 -8.89
N PHE A 132 6.41 -8.47 -8.64
CA PHE A 132 7.55 -8.05 -9.47
C PHE A 132 8.76 -8.96 -9.31
N VAL A 133 9.09 -9.36 -8.08
CA VAL A 133 10.16 -10.33 -7.83
C VAL A 133 9.79 -11.70 -8.41
N LEU A 134 8.53 -12.12 -8.28
CA LEU A 134 8.04 -13.34 -8.93
C LEU A 134 8.22 -13.24 -10.45
N TRP A 135 7.92 -12.08 -11.05
CA TRP A 135 8.03 -11.85 -12.49
C TRP A 135 9.48 -11.97 -12.97
N VAL A 136 10.40 -11.26 -12.32
CA VAL A 136 11.84 -11.35 -12.62
C VAL A 136 12.37 -12.78 -12.44
N ALA A 137 12.06 -13.42 -11.33
CA ALA A 137 12.50 -14.79 -11.06
C ALA A 137 11.95 -15.79 -12.10
N ALA A 138 10.68 -15.64 -12.50
CA ALA A 138 10.08 -16.53 -13.50
C ALA A 138 10.72 -16.36 -14.88
N HIS A 139 11.06 -15.14 -15.30
CA HIS A 139 11.82 -14.92 -16.53
C HIS A 139 13.22 -15.51 -16.45
N TYR A 140 13.94 -15.30 -15.36
CA TYR A 140 15.28 -15.86 -15.15
C TYR A 140 15.28 -17.41 -15.19
N PHE A 141 14.27 -18.04 -14.62
CA PHE A 141 14.15 -19.50 -14.58
C PHE A 141 13.29 -20.09 -15.71
N ASN A 142 12.93 -19.33 -16.72
CA ASN A 142 12.08 -19.73 -17.86
C ASN A 142 10.76 -20.40 -17.42
N LYS A 143 10.07 -19.85 -16.42
CA LYS A 143 8.79 -20.35 -15.92
C LYS A 143 7.62 -19.61 -16.56
N SER A 144 6.54 -20.30 -16.79
CA SER A 144 5.31 -19.73 -17.32
C SER A 144 4.70 -18.72 -16.33
N LEU A 145 4.22 -17.60 -16.85
CA LEU A 145 3.52 -16.54 -16.16
C LEU A 145 2.15 -16.29 -16.80
N SER A 146 1.22 -15.79 -16.01
CA SER A 146 -0.10 -15.38 -16.50
C SER A 146 -0.46 -14.02 -15.91
N TYR A 147 -0.98 -13.12 -16.72
CA TYR A 147 -1.59 -11.88 -16.25
C TYR A 147 -2.95 -12.20 -15.62
N ILE A 148 -3.20 -11.67 -14.43
CA ILE A 148 -4.43 -11.91 -13.67
C ILE A 148 -5.15 -10.56 -13.41
N GLY A 149 -6.47 -10.54 -13.63
CA GLY A 149 -7.30 -9.35 -13.49
C GLY A 149 -7.28 -8.44 -14.73
N TYR A 150 -8.27 -7.57 -14.84
CA TYR A 150 -8.49 -6.69 -15.99
C TYR A 150 -8.29 -7.40 -17.34
N GLU A 151 -9.05 -8.47 -17.53
CA GLU A 151 -9.06 -9.29 -18.75
C GLU A 151 -7.72 -9.93 -19.13
N GLY A 152 -6.79 -10.02 -18.17
CA GLY A 152 -5.49 -10.66 -18.42
C GLY A 152 -4.54 -9.85 -19.32
N THR A 153 -4.73 -8.54 -19.42
CA THR A 153 -3.92 -7.67 -20.29
C THR A 153 -2.54 -7.32 -19.72
N GLY A 154 -2.35 -7.46 -18.41
CA GLY A 154 -1.12 -7.07 -17.73
C GLY A 154 -0.87 -5.55 -17.66
N LYS A 155 -1.85 -4.71 -18.07
CA LYS A 155 -1.72 -3.25 -18.20
C LYS A 155 -1.90 -2.47 -16.90
N GLN A 156 -2.21 -3.14 -15.79
CA GLN A 156 -2.33 -2.49 -14.49
C GLN A 156 -1.00 -1.94 -14.02
N GLY A 157 -0.89 -0.63 -13.90
CA GLY A 157 0.25 0.04 -13.28
C GLY A 157 0.33 -0.22 -11.79
N ARG A 158 1.56 -0.32 -11.28
CA ARG A 158 1.88 -0.42 -9.85
C ARG A 158 2.99 0.55 -9.54
N ASP A 159 2.78 1.34 -8.52
CA ASP A 159 3.77 2.24 -7.95
C ASP A 159 4.77 1.41 -7.13
N LEU A 160 6.02 1.32 -7.63
CA LEU A 160 7.07 0.50 -7.05
C LEU A 160 7.93 1.32 -6.11
N LEU A 161 7.99 0.91 -4.86
CA LEU A 161 8.86 1.49 -3.83
C LEU A 161 10.02 0.54 -3.55
N HIS A 162 11.26 1.00 -3.77
CA HIS A 162 12.42 0.22 -3.37
C HIS A 162 12.56 0.19 -1.84
N ILE A 163 12.94 -0.96 -1.29
CA ILE A 163 13.03 -1.13 0.17
C ILE A 163 14.02 -0.15 0.83
N ASN A 164 15.10 0.22 0.14
CA ASN A 164 16.06 1.20 0.66
C ASN A 164 15.46 2.60 0.76
N ASP A 165 14.57 2.99 -0.17
CA ASP A 165 13.89 4.28 -0.13
C ASP A 165 12.90 4.34 1.04
N LEU A 166 12.19 3.24 1.30
CA LEU A 166 11.36 3.13 2.49
C LEU A 166 12.21 3.22 3.77
N LEU A 167 13.38 2.55 3.80
CA LEU A 167 14.28 2.61 4.95
C LEU A 167 14.78 4.04 5.20
N ASN A 168 15.21 4.73 4.15
CA ASN A 168 15.66 6.12 4.24
C ASN A 168 14.54 7.05 4.72
N LEU A 169 13.31 6.85 4.23
CA LEU A 169 12.15 7.59 4.73
C LEU A 169 11.90 7.33 6.21
N VAL A 170 11.93 6.08 6.65
CA VAL A 170 11.73 5.74 8.06
C VAL A 170 12.81 6.36 8.95
N ILE A 171 14.08 6.35 8.54
CA ILE A 171 15.18 7.00 9.27
C ILE A 171 14.90 8.51 9.37
N TYR A 172 14.57 9.16 8.27
CA TYR A 172 14.22 10.58 8.27
C TYR A 172 13.04 10.89 9.21
N GLN A 173 11.98 10.07 9.16
CA GLN A 173 10.82 10.22 10.04
C GLN A 173 11.18 10.04 11.53
N LEU A 174 12.10 9.13 11.86
CA LEU A 174 12.56 8.94 13.24
C LEU A 174 13.35 10.15 13.76
N GLU A 175 14.13 10.80 12.90
CA GLU A 175 14.90 12.00 13.22
C GLU A 175 14.00 13.25 13.37
N HIS A 176 12.91 13.33 12.60
CA HIS A 176 11.99 14.48 12.53
C HIS A 176 10.60 14.14 13.08
N PHE A 177 10.49 13.21 14.02
CA PHE A 177 9.23 12.59 14.39
C PHE A 177 8.17 13.57 14.87
N SER A 178 8.54 14.50 15.75
CA SER A 178 7.59 15.47 16.32
C SER A 178 7.10 16.52 15.31
N GLU A 179 7.88 16.76 14.23
CA GLU A 179 7.48 17.64 13.14
C GLU A 179 6.42 16.98 12.23
N LEU A 180 6.46 15.64 12.16
CA LEU A 180 5.61 14.80 11.32
C LEU A 180 4.52 14.07 12.13
N ASP A 181 4.38 14.40 13.42
CA ASP A 181 3.35 13.77 14.27
C ASP A 181 1.94 14.03 13.74
N GLY A 182 1.20 12.98 13.51
CA GLY A 182 -0.15 13.00 12.96
C GLY A 182 -0.22 12.85 11.45
N ASP A 183 0.92 12.82 10.77
CA ASP A 183 0.92 12.66 9.32
C ASP A 183 0.48 11.26 8.90
N VAL A 184 -0.39 11.26 7.89
CA VAL A 184 -0.78 10.06 7.13
C VAL A 184 -0.29 10.26 5.71
N LEU A 185 0.67 9.45 5.28
CA LEU A 185 1.39 9.64 4.02
C LEU A 185 1.20 8.46 3.08
N ASN A 186 0.94 8.74 1.80
CA ASN A 186 1.08 7.76 0.74
C ASN A 186 2.57 7.59 0.41
N VAL A 187 3.07 6.37 0.56
CA VAL A 187 4.48 6.07 0.38
C VAL A 187 4.66 5.14 -0.80
N GLY A 188 5.17 5.69 -1.90
CA GLY A 188 5.36 4.99 -3.17
C GLY A 188 6.63 5.46 -3.89
N GLY A 189 6.97 4.86 -5.01
CA GLY A 189 8.13 5.23 -5.82
C GLY A 189 7.86 6.39 -6.78
N GLY A 190 6.61 6.85 -6.87
CA GLY A 190 6.21 7.93 -7.76
C GLY A 190 5.93 7.48 -9.21
N ALA A 191 5.49 8.44 -10.03
CA ALA A 191 5.04 8.17 -11.39
C ALA A 191 6.14 7.54 -12.29
N GLU A 192 7.38 7.92 -12.07
CA GLU A 192 8.54 7.41 -12.85
C GLU A 192 8.85 5.94 -12.54
N ASN A 193 8.51 5.48 -11.34
CA ASN A 193 8.69 4.10 -10.90
C ASN A 193 7.39 3.28 -10.99
N CYS A 194 6.37 3.80 -11.67
CA CYS A 194 5.13 3.07 -11.90
C CYS A 194 5.27 2.17 -13.14
N LEU A 195 5.18 0.86 -12.96
CA LEU A 195 5.26 -0.14 -14.03
C LEU A 195 4.00 -1.00 -14.10
N SER A 196 3.58 -1.33 -15.30
CA SER A 196 2.65 -2.44 -15.54
C SER A 196 3.40 -3.77 -15.60
N LEU A 197 2.69 -4.89 -15.43
CA LEU A 197 3.30 -6.21 -15.63
C LEU A 197 3.71 -6.45 -17.09
N LEU A 198 2.98 -5.87 -18.04
CA LEU A 198 3.33 -5.93 -19.47
C LEU A 198 4.65 -5.18 -19.75
N GLU A 199 4.85 -4.02 -19.15
CA GLU A 199 6.13 -3.28 -19.23
C GLU A 199 7.24 -4.04 -18.52
N THR A 200 6.98 -4.61 -17.36
CA THR A 200 7.96 -5.46 -16.65
C THR A 200 8.39 -6.66 -17.51
N THR A 201 7.46 -7.29 -18.23
CA THR A 201 7.79 -8.38 -19.18
C THR A 201 8.71 -7.91 -20.29
N LYS A 202 8.53 -6.66 -20.79
CA LYS A 202 9.42 -6.11 -21.84
C LYS A 202 10.82 -5.77 -21.32
N ILE A 203 10.97 -5.53 -20.01
CA ILE A 203 12.25 -5.22 -19.36
C ILE A 203 13.02 -6.50 -19.03
N CYS A 204 12.34 -7.59 -18.65
CA CYS A 204 12.96 -8.87 -18.35
C CYS A 204 13.35 -9.66 -19.59
#